data_b59a249e3682b64636ca0bcc1827e286
#
_entry.id   b59a249e3682b64636ca0bcc1827e286
#
_cell.length_a   1.000
_cell.length_b   1.000
_cell.length_c   1.000
_cell.angle_alpha   90.00
_cell.angle_beta   90.00
_cell.angle_gamma   90.00
#
_symmetry.space_group_name_H-M   'P 1'
#
loop_
_entity.id
_entity.type
_entity.pdbx_description
1 polymer ?
#
loop_
_entity_poly.entity_id
_entity_poly.type
_entity_poly.pdbx_seq_one_letter_code
_entity_poly.pdbx_strand_id
1 'polypeptide(L)'
;MSFQQYPFKGGVPTGTTAQRPGSPAIGDVFYDGDLGFLLIWDGTKWLPCSAPAAQPTIAVTDVGTNIAYGTVQASVAFTEGNSGGKAAGFTAIQGSTTATNTTSPIVLTITGNPGSYSFTGTAYNGFGTSPQATTVSQTLTSLPQAPTIGTATLSGQDVIITWTLNATGGKNLSAITITPYLNGTTAQTSANAATTSATSYTFTGLTQGSAYTFKVKTTNANGNSLESAATNSVTIPVSYSNIEYLVVGGGGGGGSNGNTTGGGGGGAGGYLTSTSLTLFGSNSYTVTVGAGGTGRQQSTGSPSSGNKGGNSSISGSGITTITAIGGGGGLSNQSGGTLADANGGSGGGDNYANTAGTGTAGQGNNGGEADTSGTNGFISGGGGSFAEVGYSNTAGGHGGTSTTNSITGTALTWAAGGGAGCRSSGTAGNGGGGIGGNGRAGGGAGFNATAGNNGSGGGGGGGDGDNPQYIGGTGSNGVVIIAYSNS
;
A
#
# COMPACT_ATOMS: atom_id res chain seq x y z
N MET A 1 -58.70 -32.39 -40.97
CA MET A 1 -58.90 -33.72 -40.40
C MET A 1 -60.39 -34.03 -40.56
N SER A 2 -60.67 -35.10 -41.26
CA SER A 2 -62.04 -35.54 -41.46
C SER A 2 -62.49 -36.22 -40.19
N PHE A 3 -63.52 -35.73 -39.57
CA PHE A 3 -64.20 -36.44 -38.45
C PHE A 3 -64.85 -37.67 -39.05
N GLN A 4 -64.33 -38.88 -38.73
CA GLN A 4 -65.05 -40.10 -38.94
C GLN A 4 -66.21 -40.11 -37.90
N GLN A 5 -67.43 -39.97 -38.37
CA GLN A 5 -68.65 -40.16 -37.62
C GLN A 5 -68.82 -41.68 -37.38
N TYR A 6 -68.38 -42.14 -36.19
CA TYR A 6 -68.73 -43.46 -35.73
C TYR A 6 -70.25 -43.47 -35.36
N PRO A 7 -71.08 -44.32 -35.93
CA PRO A 7 -72.46 -44.39 -35.54
C PRO A 7 -72.52 -45.00 -34.11
N PHE A 8 -72.87 -44.16 -33.13
CA PHE A 8 -73.27 -44.66 -31.81
C PHE A 8 -74.52 -45.53 -31.98
N LYS A 9 -74.37 -46.86 -31.98
CA LYS A 9 -75.47 -47.83 -31.85
C LYS A 9 -75.94 -47.85 -30.41
N GLY A 10 -76.93 -47.02 -30.08
CA GLY A 10 -77.46 -46.82 -28.74
C GLY A 10 -77.04 -45.40 -28.26
N GLY A 11 -77.95 -44.51 -28.09
CA GLY A 11 -77.73 -43.11 -27.74
C GLY A 11 -76.68 -42.90 -26.61
N VAL A 12 -76.15 -41.69 -26.50
CA VAL A 12 -75.22 -41.34 -25.40
C VAL A 12 -75.90 -41.69 -24.07
N PRO A 13 -75.28 -42.47 -23.18
CA PRO A 13 -75.83 -42.71 -21.83
C PRO A 13 -76.14 -41.39 -21.16
N THR A 14 -77.33 -41.29 -20.62
CA THR A 14 -77.81 -40.08 -19.91
C THR A 14 -78.23 -40.43 -18.47
N GLY A 15 -78.01 -39.52 -17.57
CA GLY A 15 -78.35 -39.69 -16.17
C GLY A 15 -77.93 -38.50 -15.32
N THR A 16 -78.12 -38.63 -14.03
CA THR A 16 -77.66 -37.65 -13.02
C THR A 16 -76.14 -37.81 -12.80
N THR A 17 -75.54 -36.84 -12.13
CA THR A 17 -74.10 -36.91 -11.74
C THR A 17 -73.81 -38.20 -10.95
N ALA A 18 -74.73 -38.65 -10.07
CA ALA A 18 -74.59 -39.87 -9.29
C ALA A 18 -74.70 -41.19 -10.11
N GLN A 19 -75.23 -41.08 -11.32
CA GLN A 19 -75.41 -42.23 -12.24
C GLN A 19 -74.28 -42.39 -13.31
N ARG A 20 -73.24 -41.60 -13.19
CA ARG A 20 -72.05 -41.72 -14.07
C ARG A 20 -71.46 -43.12 -13.93
N PRO A 21 -71.00 -43.72 -15.00
CA PRO A 21 -70.26 -45.00 -14.96
C PRO A 21 -69.12 -44.97 -13.96
N GLY A 22 -69.05 -45.95 -13.04
CA GLY A 22 -68.02 -46.04 -12.03
C GLY A 22 -66.68 -46.60 -12.54
N SER A 23 -66.63 -47.16 -13.74
CA SER A 23 -65.45 -47.70 -14.40
C SER A 23 -65.46 -47.41 -15.90
N PRO A 24 -65.42 -46.10 -16.28
CA PRO A 24 -65.44 -45.72 -17.70
C PRO A 24 -64.10 -45.99 -18.37
N ALA A 25 -64.12 -46.27 -19.68
CA ALA A 25 -62.92 -46.31 -20.53
C ALA A 25 -62.59 -44.87 -21.02
N ILE A 26 -61.31 -44.64 -21.31
CA ILE A 26 -60.86 -43.37 -21.89
C ILE A 26 -61.60 -43.13 -23.21
N GLY A 27 -62.24 -41.96 -23.32
CA GLY A 27 -63.05 -41.56 -24.46
C GLY A 27 -64.55 -41.91 -24.33
N ASP A 28 -64.98 -42.64 -23.28
CA ASP A 28 -66.42 -42.83 -23.01
C ASP A 28 -67.10 -41.45 -22.79
N VAL A 29 -68.32 -41.38 -23.33
CA VAL A 29 -69.12 -40.17 -23.24
C VAL A 29 -70.39 -40.42 -22.43
N PHE A 30 -70.84 -39.43 -21.62
CA PHE A 30 -72.02 -39.44 -20.80
C PHE A 30 -72.72 -38.09 -20.77
N TYR A 31 -74.04 -38.05 -21.01
CA TYR A 31 -74.77 -36.81 -20.82
C TYR A 31 -75.26 -36.71 -19.36
N ASP A 32 -74.69 -35.76 -18.63
CA ASP A 32 -75.08 -35.48 -17.23
C ASP A 32 -76.20 -34.46 -17.19
N GLY A 33 -77.38 -34.91 -16.77
CA GLY A 33 -78.54 -34.09 -16.76
C GLY A 33 -78.59 -33.06 -15.63
N ASP A 34 -77.81 -33.29 -14.56
CA ASP A 34 -77.73 -32.31 -13.47
C ASP A 34 -76.85 -31.13 -13.85
N LEU A 35 -75.82 -31.40 -14.69
CA LEU A 35 -74.89 -30.36 -15.19
C LEU A 35 -75.38 -29.78 -16.54
N GLY A 36 -76.23 -30.50 -17.30
CA GLY A 36 -76.62 -30.07 -18.65
C GLY A 36 -75.57 -30.22 -19.70
N PHE A 37 -74.54 -31.06 -19.48
CA PHE A 37 -73.37 -31.18 -20.37
C PHE A 37 -73.15 -32.60 -20.85
N LEU A 38 -72.70 -32.75 -22.08
CA LEU A 38 -72.06 -33.94 -22.57
C LEU A 38 -70.68 -34.03 -21.98
N LEU A 39 -70.36 -35.10 -21.31
CA LEU A 39 -69.05 -35.35 -20.67
C LEU A 39 -68.31 -36.44 -21.43
N ILE A 40 -66.96 -36.35 -21.38
CA ILE A 40 -66.05 -37.39 -21.87
C ILE A 40 -65.15 -37.82 -20.72
N TRP A 41 -64.86 -39.09 -20.59
CA TRP A 41 -63.89 -39.61 -19.62
C TRP A 41 -62.47 -39.48 -20.13
N ASP A 42 -61.57 -38.79 -19.41
CA ASP A 42 -60.15 -38.57 -19.81
C ASP A 42 -59.19 -39.67 -19.30
N GLY A 43 -59.69 -40.68 -18.58
CA GLY A 43 -58.92 -41.68 -17.89
C GLY A 43 -58.83 -41.46 -16.39
N THR A 44 -59.18 -40.29 -15.90
CA THR A 44 -59.13 -39.93 -14.47
C THR A 44 -60.43 -39.27 -13.97
N LYS A 45 -61.11 -38.51 -14.84
CA LYS A 45 -62.30 -37.72 -14.51
C LYS A 45 -63.20 -37.51 -15.71
N TRP A 46 -64.49 -37.20 -15.47
CA TRP A 46 -65.44 -36.77 -16.49
C TRP A 46 -65.32 -35.31 -16.76
N LEU A 47 -65.07 -34.91 -18.01
CA LEU A 47 -64.88 -33.54 -18.45
C LEU A 47 -65.99 -33.09 -19.44
N PRO A 48 -66.53 -31.89 -19.37
CA PRO A 48 -67.49 -31.34 -20.34
C PRO A 48 -66.87 -31.26 -21.74
N CYS A 49 -67.58 -31.82 -22.74
CA CYS A 49 -67.11 -31.78 -24.16
C CYS A 49 -67.26 -30.39 -24.83
N SER A 50 -68.07 -29.49 -24.25
CA SER A 50 -68.44 -28.21 -24.88
C SER A 50 -68.32 -27.00 -23.91
N ALA A 51 -67.53 -27.12 -22.87
CA ALA A 51 -67.30 -26.03 -21.93
C ALA A 51 -65.89 -25.46 -22.05
N PRO A 52 -65.69 -24.19 -21.74
CA PRO A 52 -64.36 -23.63 -21.56
C PRO A 52 -63.56 -24.44 -20.54
N ALA A 53 -62.22 -24.35 -20.60
CA ALA A 53 -61.36 -25.03 -19.68
C ALA A 53 -61.68 -24.63 -18.22
N ALA A 54 -61.51 -25.57 -17.27
CA ALA A 54 -61.70 -25.29 -15.85
C ALA A 54 -60.64 -24.31 -15.33
N GLN A 55 -61.03 -23.54 -14.30
CA GLN A 55 -60.07 -22.68 -13.59
C GLN A 55 -58.93 -23.52 -13.01
N PRO A 56 -57.69 -23.28 -13.40
CA PRO A 56 -56.54 -24.02 -12.90
C PRO A 56 -56.11 -23.52 -11.51
N THR A 57 -55.34 -24.33 -10.80
CA THR A 57 -54.51 -23.85 -9.70
C THR A 57 -53.08 -23.73 -10.19
N ILE A 58 -52.29 -22.82 -9.59
CA ILE A 58 -50.89 -22.62 -9.95
C ILE A 58 -49.99 -22.81 -8.74
N ALA A 59 -48.79 -23.33 -8.99
CA ALA A 59 -47.65 -23.32 -8.07
C ALA A 59 -46.48 -22.61 -8.76
N VAL A 60 -45.82 -21.69 -8.08
CA VAL A 60 -44.76 -20.87 -8.65
C VAL A 60 -43.45 -21.15 -7.92
N THR A 61 -42.39 -21.38 -8.66
CA THR A 61 -41.03 -21.58 -8.11
C THR A 61 -40.05 -20.60 -8.75
N ASP A 62 -39.05 -20.17 -7.96
CA ASP A 62 -37.96 -19.32 -8.42
C ASP A 62 -36.97 -20.11 -9.29
N VAL A 63 -36.55 -19.55 -10.42
CA VAL A 63 -35.55 -20.10 -11.33
C VAL A 63 -34.35 -19.14 -11.38
N GLY A 64 -33.81 -18.78 -10.20
CA GLY A 64 -32.78 -17.73 -10.09
C GLY A 64 -31.37 -18.13 -10.53
N THR A 65 -31.08 -19.44 -10.66
CA THR A 65 -29.74 -19.97 -11.01
C THR A 65 -29.33 -19.51 -12.41
N ASN A 66 -28.15 -18.88 -12.51
CA ASN A 66 -27.57 -18.33 -13.75
C ASN A 66 -28.42 -17.25 -14.44
N ILE A 67 -29.42 -16.70 -13.79
CA ILE A 67 -30.20 -15.59 -14.33
C ILE A 67 -29.50 -14.26 -14.03
N ALA A 68 -29.17 -13.49 -15.09
CA ALA A 68 -28.46 -12.22 -14.96
C ALA A 68 -29.25 -11.20 -14.12
N TYR A 69 -28.58 -10.38 -13.32
CA TYR A 69 -29.20 -9.28 -12.59
C TYR A 69 -29.94 -8.33 -13.57
N GLY A 70 -31.12 -7.86 -13.17
CA GLY A 70 -32.02 -7.08 -14.03
C GLY A 70 -33.04 -7.95 -14.78
N THR A 71 -32.94 -9.26 -14.63
CA THR A 71 -33.89 -10.26 -15.12
C THR A 71 -34.17 -11.26 -14.00
N VAL A 72 -35.41 -11.74 -13.92
CA VAL A 72 -35.80 -12.83 -13.02
C VAL A 72 -36.65 -13.83 -13.79
N GLN A 73 -36.66 -15.09 -13.35
CA GLN A 73 -37.48 -16.15 -13.96
C GLN A 73 -38.30 -16.89 -12.93
N ALA A 74 -39.52 -17.26 -13.33
CA ALA A 74 -40.39 -18.09 -12.55
C ALA A 74 -40.84 -19.29 -13.36
N SER A 75 -40.89 -20.46 -12.75
CA SER A 75 -41.56 -21.64 -13.29
C SER A 75 -42.94 -21.74 -12.69
N VAL A 76 -43.96 -21.61 -13.53
CA VAL A 76 -45.38 -21.64 -13.15
C VAL A 76 -45.96 -23.01 -13.55
N ALA A 77 -46.20 -23.86 -12.56
CA ALA A 77 -46.80 -25.15 -12.75
C ALA A 77 -48.35 -25.02 -12.61
N PHE A 78 -49.06 -25.65 -13.52
CA PHE A 78 -50.51 -25.64 -13.59
C PHE A 78 -51.10 -27.03 -13.20
N THR A 79 -52.12 -27.01 -12.42
CA THR A 79 -53.00 -28.19 -12.20
C THR A 79 -54.40 -27.86 -12.70
N GLU A 80 -54.94 -28.69 -13.57
CA GLU A 80 -56.29 -28.50 -14.13
C GLU A 80 -57.37 -28.51 -13.03
N GLY A 81 -58.33 -27.66 -13.21
CA GLY A 81 -59.54 -27.70 -12.37
C GLY A 81 -60.45 -28.92 -12.68
N ASN A 82 -61.43 -29.16 -11.84
CA ASN A 82 -62.30 -30.35 -11.94
C ASN A 82 -63.68 -30.12 -12.54
N SER A 83 -64.06 -28.84 -12.81
CA SER A 83 -65.45 -28.46 -13.16
C SER A 83 -65.65 -27.84 -14.54
N GLY A 84 -64.67 -27.97 -15.43
CA GLY A 84 -64.74 -27.43 -16.78
C GLY A 84 -64.28 -28.42 -17.83
N GLY A 85 -64.19 -27.98 -19.09
CA GLY A 85 -63.63 -28.77 -20.18
C GLY A 85 -62.12 -29.04 -19.98
N LYS A 86 -61.62 -30.08 -20.62
CA LYS A 86 -60.18 -30.42 -20.61
C LYS A 86 -59.35 -29.26 -21.19
N ALA A 87 -58.29 -28.90 -20.53
CA ALA A 87 -57.36 -27.87 -21.04
C ALA A 87 -56.58 -28.38 -22.26
N ALA A 88 -56.48 -27.55 -23.30
CA ALA A 88 -55.55 -27.73 -24.42
C ALA A 88 -54.21 -27.08 -24.16
N GLY A 89 -54.17 -26.16 -23.20
CA GLY A 89 -52.96 -25.49 -22.74
C GLY A 89 -53.24 -24.44 -21.68
N PHE A 90 -52.17 -23.74 -21.29
CA PHE A 90 -52.18 -22.78 -20.18
C PHE A 90 -51.49 -21.49 -20.60
N THR A 91 -51.89 -20.40 -19.94
CA THR A 91 -51.23 -19.11 -20.03
C THR A 91 -50.79 -18.66 -18.65
N ALA A 92 -49.51 -18.51 -18.39
CA ALA A 92 -48.97 -17.91 -17.18
C ALA A 92 -48.91 -16.38 -17.34
N ILE A 93 -49.23 -15.65 -16.28
CA ILE A 93 -49.45 -14.20 -16.28
C ILE A 93 -48.71 -13.58 -15.08
N GLN A 94 -47.88 -12.57 -15.35
CA GLN A 94 -47.28 -11.70 -14.33
C GLN A 94 -47.35 -10.26 -14.83
N GLY A 95 -48.22 -9.43 -14.29
CA GLY A 95 -48.49 -8.08 -14.80
C GLY A 95 -48.83 -8.09 -16.30
N SER A 96 -48.02 -7.45 -17.13
CA SER A 96 -48.13 -7.48 -18.59
C SER A 96 -47.34 -8.61 -19.26
N THR A 97 -46.51 -9.34 -18.51
CA THR A 97 -45.73 -10.46 -19.03
C THR A 97 -46.58 -11.73 -19.05
N THR A 98 -46.72 -12.33 -20.22
CA THR A 98 -47.47 -13.58 -20.40
C THR A 98 -46.66 -14.60 -21.20
N ALA A 99 -46.86 -15.86 -20.92
CA ALA A 99 -46.35 -16.97 -21.74
C ALA A 99 -47.41 -18.06 -21.81
N THR A 100 -47.58 -18.67 -22.98
CA THR A 100 -48.59 -19.70 -23.26
C THR A 100 -47.87 -20.96 -23.74
N ASN A 101 -48.30 -22.13 -23.22
CA ASN A 101 -47.82 -23.44 -23.64
C ASN A 101 -48.92 -24.49 -23.48
N THR A 102 -48.81 -25.58 -24.22
CA THR A 102 -49.69 -26.75 -24.10
C THR A 102 -49.27 -27.66 -22.95
N THR A 103 -48.07 -27.50 -22.41
CA THR A 103 -47.53 -28.27 -21.30
C THR A 103 -47.20 -27.41 -20.11
N SER A 104 -47.31 -27.99 -18.90
CA SER A 104 -46.92 -27.41 -17.62
C SER A 104 -45.60 -28.08 -17.16
N PRO A 105 -44.64 -27.35 -16.51
CA PRO A 105 -44.71 -25.94 -16.15
C PRO A 105 -44.35 -24.98 -17.31
N ILE A 106 -44.73 -23.72 -17.15
CA ILE A 106 -44.36 -22.61 -18.06
C ILE A 106 -43.33 -21.72 -17.38
N VAL A 107 -42.23 -21.44 -18.07
CA VAL A 107 -41.21 -20.51 -17.57
C VAL A 107 -41.51 -19.10 -18.07
N LEU A 108 -41.70 -18.15 -17.15
CA LEU A 108 -41.78 -16.72 -17.44
C LEU A 108 -40.45 -16.05 -17.19
N THR A 109 -39.97 -15.28 -18.17
CA THR A 109 -38.83 -14.37 -18.04
C THR A 109 -39.37 -12.96 -17.88
N ILE A 110 -38.99 -12.30 -16.80
CA ILE A 110 -39.48 -11.00 -16.41
C ILE A 110 -38.29 -10.04 -16.35
N THR A 111 -38.34 -8.93 -17.08
CA THR A 111 -37.38 -7.85 -16.92
C THR A 111 -37.67 -7.12 -15.62
N GLY A 112 -36.76 -7.19 -14.66
CA GLY A 112 -36.93 -6.60 -13.33
C GLY A 112 -35.87 -7.07 -12.35
N ASN A 113 -35.80 -6.40 -11.21
CA ASN A 113 -34.87 -6.74 -10.14
C ASN A 113 -35.43 -7.86 -9.25
N PRO A 114 -34.57 -8.61 -8.55
CA PRO A 114 -35.01 -9.57 -7.53
C PRO A 114 -36.00 -8.97 -6.53
N GLY A 115 -37.05 -9.71 -6.23
CA GLY A 115 -38.12 -9.21 -5.37
C GLY A 115 -39.35 -10.10 -5.41
N SER A 116 -40.43 -9.67 -4.76
CA SER A 116 -41.71 -10.38 -4.73
C SER A 116 -42.54 -10.02 -5.95
N TYR A 117 -43.05 -11.05 -6.65
CA TYR A 117 -43.88 -10.95 -7.84
C TYR A 117 -45.16 -11.76 -7.63
N SER A 118 -46.27 -11.24 -8.17
CA SER A 118 -47.58 -11.89 -8.10
C SER A 118 -47.92 -12.52 -9.44
N PHE A 119 -48.30 -13.79 -9.40
CA PHE A 119 -48.60 -14.59 -10.59
C PHE A 119 -50.05 -15.04 -10.57
N THR A 120 -50.64 -15.15 -11.73
CA THR A 120 -51.88 -15.83 -12.00
C THR A 120 -51.77 -16.58 -13.33
N GLY A 121 -52.81 -17.21 -13.79
CA GLY A 121 -52.85 -17.86 -15.08
C GLY A 121 -54.19 -18.39 -15.43
N THR A 122 -54.37 -18.79 -16.67
CA THR A 122 -55.61 -19.36 -17.20
C THR A 122 -55.32 -20.68 -17.94
N ALA A 123 -56.30 -21.52 -18.02
CA ALA A 123 -56.34 -22.66 -18.94
C ALA A 123 -57.21 -22.30 -20.14
N TYR A 124 -56.93 -22.87 -21.29
CA TYR A 124 -57.75 -22.69 -22.49
C TYR A 124 -58.00 -24.00 -23.24
N ASN A 125 -59.07 -24.05 -23.98
CA ASN A 125 -59.38 -25.11 -24.95
C ASN A 125 -60.13 -24.53 -26.15
N GLY A 126 -60.63 -25.37 -27.06
CA GLY A 126 -61.35 -24.94 -28.24
C GLY A 126 -62.70 -24.22 -27.96
N PHE A 127 -63.18 -24.23 -26.73
CA PHE A 127 -64.45 -23.60 -26.34
C PHE A 127 -64.27 -22.32 -25.52
N GLY A 128 -63.03 -21.98 -25.16
CA GLY A 128 -62.74 -20.72 -24.49
C GLY A 128 -61.64 -20.83 -23.41
N THR A 129 -61.46 -19.71 -22.70
CA THR A 129 -60.49 -19.55 -21.60
C THR A 129 -61.17 -19.60 -20.26
N SER A 130 -60.55 -20.25 -19.31
CA SER A 130 -61.01 -20.33 -17.91
C SER A 130 -60.97 -18.96 -17.20
N PRO A 131 -61.67 -18.84 -16.06
CA PRO A 131 -61.33 -17.82 -15.08
C PRO A 131 -59.82 -17.90 -14.68
N GLN A 132 -59.27 -16.80 -14.20
CA GLN A 132 -57.89 -16.76 -13.74
C GLN A 132 -57.71 -17.57 -12.44
N ALA A 133 -56.59 -18.25 -12.31
CA ALA A 133 -56.17 -18.88 -11.06
C ALA A 133 -56.04 -17.86 -9.93
N THR A 134 -56.21 -18.32 -8.69
CA THR A 134 -55.92 -17.48 -7.52
C THR A 134 -54.47 -17.00 -7.58
N THR A 135 -54.27 -15.72 -7.30
CA THR A 135 -52.94 -15.10 -7.32
C THR A 135 -52.01 -15.76 -6.30
N VAL A 136 -50.79 -16.08 -6.73
CA VAL A 136 -49.70 -16.63 -5.92
C VAL A 136 -48.53 -15.65 -5.96
N SER A 137 -48.02 -15.26 -4.79
CA SER A 137 -46.83 -14.41 -4.69
C SER A 137 -45.58 -15.27 -4.50
N GLN A 138 -44.53 -15.00 -5.23
CA GLN A 138 -43.23 -15.69 -5.17
C GLN A 138 -42.12 -14.67 -5.17
N THR A 139 -41.14 -14.84 -4.26
CA THR A 139 -39.88 -14.09 -4.30
C THR A 139 -38.96 -14.70 -5.35
N LEU A 140 -38.61 -13.90 -6.34
CA LEU A 140 -37.68 -14.28 -7.39
C LEU A 140 -36.31 -13.71 -7.11
N THR A 141 -35.27 -14.45 -7.52
CA THR A 141 -33.86 -14.13 -7.28
C THR A 141 -33.08 -14.20 -8.59
N SER A 142 -31.85 -13.68 -8.57
CA SER A 142 -30.93 -13.70 -9.72
C SER A 142 -29.46 -13.82 -9.27
N LEU A 143 -28.53 -13.78 -10.21
CA LEU A 143 -27.13 -13.51 -9.94
C LEU A 143 -26.98 -12.15 -9.23
N PRO A 144 -25.90 -11.92 -8.46
CA PRO A 144 -25.62 -10.60 -7.93
C PRO A 144 -25.35 -9.59 -9.04
N GLN A 145 -25.61 -8.34 -8.74
CA GLN A 145 -25.13 -7.23 -9.59
C GLN A 145 -23.61 -7.11 -9.46
N ALA A 146 -22.92 -6.85 -10.58
CA ALA A 146 -21.48 -6.63 -10.57
C ALA A 146 -21.10 -5.49 -9.60
N PRO A 147 -20.04 -5.63 -8.78
CA PRO A 147 -19.57 -4.55 -7.93
C PRO A 147 -19.15 -3.33 -8.73
N THR A 148 -19.25 -2.15 -8.13
CA THR A 148 -18.67 -0.92 -8.69
C THR A 148 -17.23 -0.82 -8.20
N ILE A 149 -16.28 -0.86 -9.13
CA ILE A 149 -14.86 -0.79 -8.81
C ILE A 149 -14.44 0.63 -8.44
N GLY A 150 -13.56 0.75 -7.43
CA GLY A 150 -12.87 1.97 -7.07
C GLY A 150 -11.49 2.05 -7.74
N THR A 151 -10.52 2.59 -7.00
CA THR A 151 -9.14 2.77 -7.48
C THR A 151 -8.22 1.69 -6.97
N ALA A 152 -7.15 1.42 -7.72
CA ALA A 152 -5.98 0.71 -7.28
C ALA A 152 -4.91 1.72 -6.86
N THR A 153 -4.38 1.61 -5.63
CA THR A 153 -3.36 2.49 -5.06
C THR A 153 -2.16 1.68 -4.58
N LEU A 154 -0.94 2.19 -4.84
CA LEU A 154 0.29 1.58 -4.37
C LEU A 154 0.57 1.94 -2.90
N SER A 155 1.03 0.96 -2.12
CA SER A 155 1.58 1.13 -0.78
C SER A 155 2.88 0.32 -0.71
N GLY A 156 4.01 0.96 -1.04
CA GLY A 156 5.25 0.24 -1.30
C GLY A 156 5.14 -0.65 -2.55
N GLN A 157 5.28 -1.96 -2.38
CA GLN A 157 5.08 -2.95 -3.45
C GLN A 157 3.68 -3.60 -3.42
N ASP A 158 2.88 -3.29 -2.41
CA ASP A 158 1.52 -3.79 -2.29
C ASP A 158 0.54 -2.89 -3.03
N VAL A 159 -0.59 -3.48 -3.47
CA VAL A 159 -1.66 -2.75 -4.14
C VAL A 159 -2.94 -2.89 -3.35
N ILE A 160 -3.49 -1.76 -2.93
CA ILE A 160 -4.78 -1.68 -2.26
C ILE A 160 -5.86 -1.39 -3.32
N ILE A 161 -6.87 -2.26 -3.38
CA ILE A 161 -8.02 -2.13 -4.28
C ILE A 161 -9.26 -1.88 -3.44
N THR A 162 -10.14 -1.01 -3.90
CA THR A 162 -11.42 -0.70 -3.26
C THR A 162 -12.58 -0.94 -4.22
N TRP A 163 -13.76 -1.21 -3.68
CA TRP A 163 -15.01 -1.36 -4.44
C TRP A 163 -16.23 -1.06 -3.58
N THR A 164 -17.36 -0.87 -4.25
CA THR A 164 -18.67 -0.80 -3.61
C THR A 164 -19.47 -2.04 -3.99
N LEU A 165 -20.07 -2.69 -3.00
CA LEU A 165 -20.99 -3.80 -3.24
C LEU A 165 -22.34 -3.26 -3.72
N ASN A 166 -22.90 -3.91 -4.75
CA ASN A 166 -24.19 -3.61 -5.31
C ASN A 166 -25.23 -4.65 -4.83
N ALA A 167 -26.36 -4.76 -5.52
CA ALA A 167 -27.44 -5.67 -5.12
C ALA A 167 -26.98 -7.13 -5.13
N THR A 168 -27.43 -7.87 -4.12
CA THR A 168 -27.02 -9.28 -3.90
C THR A 168 -27.76 -10.29 -4.76
N GLY A 169 -28.70 -9.86 -5.60
CA GLY A 169 -29.53 -10.77 -6.39
C GLY A 169 -30.64 -11.47 -5.59
N GLY A 170 -30.97 -10.95 -4.40
CA GLY A 170 -32.01 -11.54 -3.54
C GLY A 170 -31.53 -12.74 -2.70
N LYS A 171 -30.26 -13.08 -2.72
CA LYS A 171 -29.59 -14.11 -1.90
C LYS A 171 -28.35 -13.53 -1.25
N ASN A 172 -27.98 -14.01 -0.08
CA ASN A 172 -26.74 -13.61 0.59
C ASN A 172 -25.52 -13.93 -0.29
N LEU A 173 -24.53 -13.04 -0.28
CA LEU A 173 -23.27 -13.31 -0.92
C LEU A 173 -22.52 -14.43 -0.19
N SER A 174 -21.85 -15.29 -0.94
CA SER A 174 -21.00 -16.36 -0.45
C SER A 174 -19.52 -16.10 -0.69
N ALA A 175 -19.17 -15.27 -1.66
CA ALA A 175 -17.77 -14.88 -1.95
C ALA A 175 -17.69 -13.53 -2.64
N ILE A 176 -16.53 -12.87 -2.47
CA ILE A 176 -16.07 -11.73 -3.26
C ILE A 176 -14.68 -12.12 -3.79
N THR A 177 -14.56 -12.21 -5.10
CA THR A 177 -13.32 -12.65 -5.77
C THR A 177 -12.71 -11.47 -6.51
N ILE A 178 -11.41 -11.22 -6.29
CA ILE A 178 -10.63 -10.17 -6.93
C ILE A 178 -9.60 -10.83 -7.84
N THR A 179 -9.56 -10.43 -9.10
CA THR A 179 -8.65 -10.99 -10.11
C THR A 179 -7.71 -9.90 -10.60
N PRO A 180 -6.37 -10.07 -10.40
CA PRO A 180 -5.39 -9.20 -11.02
C PRO A 180 -5.20 -9.58 -12.50
N TYR A 181 -5.01 -8.57 -13.34
CA TYR A 181 -4.74 -8.71 -14.77
C TYR A 181 -3.40 -8.08 -15.11
N LEU A 182 -2.45 -8.91 -15.49
CA LEU A 182 -1.13 -8.45 -15.97
C LEU A 182 -1.30 -7.75 -17.32
N ASN A 183 -0.74 -6.54 -17.42
CA ASN A 183 -0.85 -5.66 -18.61
C ASN A 183 -2.31 -5.45 -19.08
N GLY A 184 -3.26 -5.51 -18.15
CA GLY A 184 -4.68 -5.29 -18.41
C GLY A 184 -5.41 -6.44 -19.11
N THR A 185 -4.73 -7.50 -19.52
CA THR A 185 -5.31 -8.56 -20.37
C THR A 185 -5.18 -9.98 -19.79
N THR A 186 -4.05 -10.31 -19.19
CA THR A 186 -3.78 -11.68 -18.75
C THR A 186 -4.18 -11.86 -17.28
N ALA A 187 -5.27 -12.59 -17.04
CA ALA A 187 -5.71 -12.92 -15.70
C ALA A 187 -4.66 -13.72 -14.93
N GLN A 188 -4.41 -13.32 -13.70
CA GLN A 188 -3.54 -13.99 -12.76
C GLN A 188 -4.36 -14.71 -11.68
N THR A 189 -3.70 -15.37 -10.75
CA THR A 189 -4.37 -16.04 -9.62
C THR A 189 -5.25 -15.08 -8.85
N SER A 190 -6.54 -15.40 -8.78
CA SER A 190 -7.53 -14.62 -8.04
C SER A 190 -7.39 -14.81 -6.54
N ALA A 191 -7.78 -13.80 -5.78
CA ALA A 191 -7.92 -13.87 -4.33
C ALA A 191 -9.38 -13.69 -3.92
N ASN A 192 -9.76 -14.21 -2.76
CA ASN A 192 -11.05 -13.98 -2.14
C ASN A 192 -10.90 -13.00 -0.98
N ALA A 193 -11.82 -12.05 -0.86
CA ALA A 193 -11.89 -11.21 0.32
C ALA A 193 -12.23 -12.05 1.56
N ALA A 194 -11.73 -11.62 2.72
CA ALA A 194 -11.90 -12.36 3.98
C ALA A 194 -13.37 -12.46 4.43
N THR A 195 -14.20 -11.51 4.03
CA THR A 195 -15.63 -11.47 4.35
C THR A 195 -16.45 -11.06 3.14
N THR A 196 -17.73 -11.48 3.12
CA THR A 196 -18.68 -11.10 2.06
C THR A 196 -19.19 -9.66 2.15
N SER A 197 -18.75 -8.90 3.14
CA SER A 197 -19.02 -7.47 3.31
C SER A 197 -17.77 -6.60 3.07
N ALA A 198 -16.63 -7.20 2.69
CA ALA A 198 -15.41 -6.46 2.43
C ALA A 198 -15.58 -5.48 1.25
N THR A 199 -14.95 -4.31 1.38
CA THR A 199 -14.94 -3.25 0.37
C THR A 199 -13.54 -2.90 -0.11
N SER A 200 -12.52 -3.65 0.37
CA SER A 200 -11.13 -3.51 -0.04
C SER A 200 -10.37 -4.82 0.08
N TYR A 201 -9.25 -4.91 -0.64
CA TYR A 201 -8.29 -6.00 -0.56
C TYR A 201 -6.89 -5.47 -0.87
N THR A 202 -5.88 -6.06 -0.22
CA THR A 202 -4.47 -5.74 -0.48
C THR A 202 -3.80 -6.94 -1.14
N PHE A 203 -3.31 -6.75 -2.34
CA PHE A 203 -2.45 -7.73 -3.03
C PHE A 203 -1.00 -7.50 -2.65
N THR A 204 -0.34 -8.56 -2.25
CA THR A 204 1.11 -8.62 -1.94
C THR A 204 1.80 -9.56 -2.91
N GLY A 205 3.11 -9.39 -3.10
CA GLY A 205 3.93 -10.32 -3.89
C GLY A 205 3.67 -10.31 -5.40
N LEU A 206 3.11 -9.22 -5.94
CA LEU A 206 2.99 -9.04 -7.39
C LEU A 206 4.37 -8.83 -8.03
N THR A 207 4.50 -9.22 -9.30
CA THR A 207 5.78 -9.12 -10.03
C THR A 207 6.22 -7.67 -10.20
N GLN A 208 7.40 -7.35 -9.69
CA GLN A 208 8.02 -6.03 -9.81
C GLN A 208 8.24 -5.63 -11.27
N GLY A 209 8.13 -4.35 -11.57
CA GLY A 209 8.26 -3.80 -12.91
C GLY A 209 7.06 -4.05 -13.82
N SER A 210 6.09 -4.83 -13.36
CA SER A 210 4.90 -5.19 -14.15
C SER A 210 3.71 -4.30 -13.82
N ALA A 211 2.88 -4.05 -14.84
CA ALA A 211 1.66 -3.26 -14.71
C ALA A 211 0.45 -4.18 -14.48
N TYR A 212 -0.43 -3.80 -13.57
CA TYR A 212 -1.65 -4.54 -13.24
C TYR A 212 -2.88 -3.65 -13.24
N THR A 213 -4.00 -4.25 -13.66
CA THR A 213 -5.36 -3.79 -13.38
C THR A 213 -6.10 -4.87 -12.60
N PHE A 214 -7.22 -4.53 -11.96
CA PHE A 214 -7.97 -5.48 -11.13
C PHE A 214 -9.45 -5.41 -11.45
N LYS A 215 -10.13 -6.56 -11.35
CA LYS A 215 -11.57 -6.66 -11.43
C LYS A 215 -12.11 -7.44 -10.25
N VAL A 216 -13.36 -7.17 -9.88
CA VAL A 216 -14.04 -7.79 -8.75
C VAL A 216 -15.35 -8.41 -9.22
N LYS A 217 -15.67 -9.60 -8.74
CA LYS A 217 -16.99 -10.21 -8.88
C LYS A 217 -17.50 -10.72 -7.55
N THR A 218 -18.80 -10.83 -7.41
CA THR A 218 -19.47 -11.39 -6.24
C THR A 218 -20.19 -12.69 -6.61
N THR A 219 -20.36 -13.55 -5.63
CA THR A 219 -21.06 -14.85 -5.80
C THR A 219 -22.16 -14.97 -4.78
N ASN A 220 -23.32 -15.47 -5.19
CA ASN A 220 -24.38 -15.93 -4.31
C ASN A 220 -24.77 -17.38 -4.65
N ALA A 221 -25.82 -17.93 -4.03
CA ALA A 221 -26.28 -19.30 -4.29
C ALA A 221 -26.77 -19.54 -5.73
N ASN A 222 -27.09 -18.48 -6.50
CA ASN A 222 -27.51 -18.58 -7.90
C ASN A 222 -26.34 -18.56 -8.89
N GLY A 223 -25.14 -18.16 -8.44
CA GLY A 223 -23.90 -18.10 -9.25
C GLY A 223 -23.14 -16.78 -9.12
N ASN A 224 -22.26 -16.54 -10.07
CA ASN A 224 -21.38 -15.36 -10.10
C ASN A 224 -22.02 -14.17 -10.81
N SER A 225 -21.77 -12.96 -10.29
CA SER A 225 -22.02 -11.74 -11.05
C SER A 225 -21.12 -11.65 -12.28
N LEU A 226 -21.40 -10.71 -13.16
CA LEU A 226 -20.40 -10.22 -14.10
C LEU A 226 -19.23 -9.61 -13.31
N GLU A 227 -18.05 -9.55 -13.93
CA GLU A 227 -16.93 -8.79 -13.39
C GLU A 227 -17.23 -7.29 -13.43
N SER A 228 -16.68 -6.56 -12.48
CA SER A 228 -16.64 -5.09 -12.54
C SER A 228 -15.88 -4.58 -13.77
N ALA A 229 -15.94 -3.29 -14.05
CA ALA A 229 -14.93 -2.63 -14.88
C ALA A 229 -13.52 -2.88 -14.28
N ALA A 230 -12.47 -2.65 -15.05
CA ALA A 230 -11.11 -2.69 -14.55
C ALA A 230 -10.79 -1.42 -13.74
N THR A 231 -9.88 -1.54 -12.75
CA THR A 231 -9.28 -0.37 -12.08
C THR A 231 -8.41 0.44 -13.05
N ASN A 232 -7.89 1.60 -12.59
CA ASN A 232 -6.70 2.20 -13.18
C ASN A 232 -5.53 1.20 -13.15
N SER A 233 -4.60 1.33 -14.10
CA SER A 233 -3.35 0.56 -14.12
C SER A 233 -2.39 1.07 -13.05
N VAL A 234 -1.72 0.15 -12.35
CA VAL A 234 -0.62 0.43 -11.42
C VAL A 234 0.60 -0.41 -11.81
N THR A 235 1.78 0.19 -11.82
CA THR A 235 3.04 -0.53 -12.06
C THR A 235 3.72 -0.80 -10.73
N ILE A 236 4.06 -2.05 -10.45
CA ILE A 236 4.72 -2.45 -9.20
C ILE A 236 6.16 -1.92 -9.22
N PRO A 237 6.58 -1.12 -8.24
CA PRO A 237 7.94 -0.60 -8.22
C PRO A 237 8.97 -1.72 -8.12
N VAL A 238 10.06 -1.58 -8.86
CA VAL A 238 11.24 -2.42 -8.67
C VAL A 238 11.90 -1.99 -7.37
N SER A 239 12.18 -2.93 -6.46
CA SER A 239 12.95 -2.67 -5.25
C SER A 239 14.39 -3.16 -5.39
N TYR A 240 15.30 -2.38 -4.87
CA TYR A 240 16.70 -2.72 -4.73
C TYR A 240 16.99 -2.86 -3.23
N SER A 241 17.20 -4.08 -2.77
CA SER A 241 17.54 -4.40 -1.37
C SER A 241 19.05 -4.59 -1.20
N ASN A 242 19.50 -4.63 0.07
CA ASN A 242 20.90 -4.82 0.42
C ASN A 242 21.85 -3.78 -0.22
N ILE A 243 21.34 -2.56 -0.38
CA ILE A 243 22.16 -1.44 -0.83
C ILE A 243 23.06 -1.01 0.32
N GLU A 244 24.35 -0.92 0.05
CA GLU A 244 25.31 -0.37 0.99
C GLU A 244 25.34 1.15 0.87
N TYR A 245 25.42 1.85 2.01
CA TYR A 245 25.64 3.28 2.01
C TYR A 245 26.70 3.70 3.02
N LEU A 246 27.35 4.80 2.71
CA LEU A 246 28.19 5.59 3.59
C LEU A 246 27.72 7.04 3.54
N VAL A 247 27.38 7.60 4.72
CA VAL A 247 27.03 9.01 4.88
C VAL A 247 27.93 9.62 5.93
N VAL A 248 28.71 10.63 5.54
CA VAL A 248 29.62 11.35 6.43
C VAL A 248 29.25 12.83 6.43
N GLY A 249 29.03 13.39 7.60
CA GLY A 249 28.79 14.83 7.76
C GLY A 249 30.02 15.68 7.40
N GLY A 250 29.86 16.95 7.14
CA GLY A 250 31.01 17.86 7.01
C GLY A 250 31.77 18.01 8.32
N GLY A 251 33.08 18.05 8.32
CA GLY A 251 33.90 18.28 9.51
C GLY A 251 33.75 19.71 10.06
N GLY A 252 33.93 19.90 11.33
CA GLY A 252 33.95 21.21 11.98
C GLY A 252 35.23 22.00 11.66
N GLY A 253 35.19 23.30 11.66
CA GLY A 253 36.36 24.18 11.55
C GLY A 253 37.16 24.27 12.84
N GLY A 254 38.44 24.48 12.79
CA GLY A 254 39.29 24.74 13.95
C GLY A 254 39.05 26.14 14.54
N GLY A 255 39.19 26.27 15.85
CA GLY A 255 39.19 27.55 16.58
C GLY A 255 40.49 28.34 16.40
N SER A 256 40.45 29.63 16.70
CA SER A 256 41.64 30.50 16.81
C SER A 256 41.70 31.16 18.16
N ASN A 257 42.89 31.41 18.67
CA ASN A 257 43.04 32.12 19.96
C ASN A 257 44.15 33.21 19.87
N GLY A 258 43.94 34.25 20.65
CA GLY A 258 44.61 35.49 20.39
C GLY A 258 45.77 35.88 21.29
N ASN A 259 46.06 35.23 22.39
CA ASN A 259 47.10 35.76 23.25
C ASN A 259 47.86 34.78 24.17
N THR A 260 47.42 33.61 24.44
CA THR A 260 48.10 32.77 25.42
C THR A 260 47.94 31.23 25.25
N THR A 261 47.05 30.81 24.37
CA THR A 261 46.74 29.40 24.15
C THR A 261 46.36 29.14 22.68
N GLY A 262 46.60 27.96 22.10
CA GLY A 262 46.18 27.66 20.74
C GLY A 262 44.65 27.47 20.63
N GLY A 263 44.09 27.33 19.45
CA GLY A 263 42.68 27.00 19.21
C GLY A 263 42.43 25.52 19.26
N GLY A 264 41.22 25.09 19.70
CA GLY A 264 40.81 23.70 19.64
C GLY A 264 40.67 23.20 18.20
N GLY A 265 40.93 21.93 17.95
CA GLY A 265 40.69 21.29 16.66
C GLY A 265 39.22 21.04 16.43
N GLY A 266 38.81 21.14 15.15
CA GLY A 266 37.43 20.81 14.76
C GLY A 266 37.12 19.31 14.87
N GLY A 267 35.90 18.96 15.27
CA GLY A 267 35.42 17.60 15.30
C GLY A 267 35.17 17.02 13.90
N ALA A 268 35.31 15.73 13.74
CA ALA A 268 34.93 15.05 12.52
C ALA A 268 33.41 15.09 12.30
N GLY A 269 32.96 15.05 11.05
CA GLY A 269 31.58 14.77 10.71
C GLY A 269 31.16 13.40 11.19
N GLY A 270 29.89 13.26 11.55
CA GLY A 270 29.29 11.98 11.94
C GLY A 270 29.43 10.97 10.81
N TYR A 271 29.62 9.73 11.16
CA TYR A 271 29.84 8.62 10.25
C TYR A 271 28.71 7.59 10.41
N LEU A 272 27.99 7.28 9.30
CA LEU A 272 26.94 6.27 9.26
C LEU A 272 27.16 5.35 8.07
N THR A 273 27.04 4.04 8.28
CA THR A 273 27.10 3.03 7.22
C THR A 273 26.15 1.88 7.52
N SER A 274 25.62 1.26 6.49
CA SER A 274 24.83 0.05 6.56
C SER A 274 24.81 -0.66 5.22
N THR A 275 24.50 -1.95 5.20
CA THR A 275 24.35 -2.81 4.02
C THR A 275 22.89 -3.24 3.81
N SER A 276 21.93 -2.63 4.52
CA SER A 276 20.52 -3.08 4.55
C SER A 276 19.53 -2.04 4.02
N LEU A 277 20.00 -1.03 3.26
CA LEU A 277 19.10 -0.05 2.67
C LEU A 277 18.28 -0.67 1.53
N THR A 278 16.99 -0.39 1.50
CA THR A 278 16.08 -0.74 0.39
C THR A 278 15.60 0.53 -0.28
N LEU A 279 15.78 0.62 -1.61
CA LEU A 279 15.29 1.72 -2.45
C LEU A 279 14.28 1.20 -3.46
N PHE A 280 13.31 2.04 -3.85
CA PHE A 280 12.31 1.72 -4.87
C PHE A 280 12.55 2.55 -6.12
N GLY A 281 12.65 1.89 -7.27
CA GLY A 281 13.00 2.53 -8.55
C GLY A 281 12.03 3.60 -9.04
N SER A 282 10.79 3.63 -8.52
CA SER A 282 9.80 4.66 -8.84
C SER A 282 9.90 5.90 -7.94
N ASN A 283 10.71 5.86 -6.86
CA ASN A 283 10.81 6.95 -5.90
C ASN A 283 11.96 7.89 -6.23
N SER A 284 11.79 9.15 -5.85
CA SER A 284 12.87 10.13 -5.88
C SER A 284 13.50 10.24 -4.50
N TYR A 285 14.82 10.32 -4.48
CA TYR A 285 15.59 10.48 -3.25
C TYR A 285 16.42 11.76 -3.32
N THR A 286 16.46 12.47 -2.21
CA THR A 286 17.26 13.67 -2.04
C THR A 286 18.53 13.34 -1.28
N VAL A 287 19.66 13.64 -1.87
CA VAL A 287 20.98 13.51 -1.24
C VAL A 287 21.50 14.92 -0.93
N THR A 288 21.85 15.15 0.32
CA THR A 288 22.48 16.39 0.79
C THR A 288 23.88 16.07 1.27
N VAL A 289 24.86 16.83 0.82
CA VAL A 289 26.25 16.72 1.29
C VAL A 289 26.55 17.96 2.13
N GLY A 290 26.90 17.75 3.40
CA GLY A 290 27.22 18.81 4.34
C GLY A 290 28.52 19.52 4.00
N ALA A 291 28.52 20.83 4.00
CA ALA A 291 29.73 21.62 3.86
C ALA A 291 30.62 21.51 5.10
N GLY A 292 31.93 21.61 4.96
CA GLY A 292 32.84 21.76 6.06
C GLY A 292 32.63 23.08 6.81
N GLY A 293 32.81 23.06 8.12
CA GLY A 293 32.77 24.25 8.97
C GLY A 293 33.96 25.15 8.68
N THR A 294 33.75 26.44 8.58
CA THR A 294 34.86 27.39 8.39
C THR A 294 35.71 27.48 9.63
N GLY A 295 37.00 27.39 9.46
CA GLY A 295 37.98 27.79 10.50
C GLY A 295 37.86 29.30 10.76
N ARG A 296 38.11 29.71 12.00
CA ARG A 296 37.99 31.12 12.36
C ARG A 296 39.30 31.84 12.34
N GLN A 297 39.25 33.03 11.73
CA GLN A 297 40.34 34.02 11.81
C GLN A 297 40.08 34.90 13.02
N GLN A 298 41.13 35.17 13.79
CA GLN A 298 41.07 36.19 14.80
C GLN A 298 40.96 37.59 14.11
N SER A 299 39.96 38.33 14.46
CA SER A 299 40.00 39.81 14.30
C SER A 299 40.68 40.39 15.53
N THR A 300 41.46 41.47 15.36
CA THR A 300 42.23 42.14 16.42
C THR A 300 41.49 42.14 17.79
N GLY A 301 41.94 41.26 18.73
CA GLY A 301 41.45 41.24 20.11
C GLY A 301 40.30 40.31 20.46
N SER A 302 39.75 39.56 19.53
CA SER A 302 38.61 38.66 19.80
C SER A 302 38.83 37.24 19.26
N PRO A 303 39.22 36.29 20.13
CA PRO A 303 39.29 34.89 19.75
C PRO A 303 37.92 34.38 19.26
N SER A 304 37.90 33.42 18.34
CA SER A 304 36.69 32.88 17.79
C SER A 304 36.78 31.35 17.61
N SER A 305 35.70 30.66 18.05
CA SER A 305 35.52 29.22 17.81
C SER A 305 35.25 28.94 16.33
N GLY A 306 35.67 27.81 15.86
CA GLY A 306 35.37 27.31 14.53
C GLY A 306 33.89 27.08 14.33
N ASN A 307 33.43 27.14 13.10
CA ASN A 307 32.03 26.81 12.81
C ASN A 307 31.78 25.30 12.76
N LYS A 308 30.59 24.91 13.14
CA LYS A 308 30.12 23.53 12.96
C LYS A 308 30.06 23.16 11.47
N GLY A 309 30.33 21.92 11.13
CA GLY A 309 30.07 21.35 9.80
C GLY A 309 28.58 21.16 9.50
N GLY A 310 28.24 21.08 8.24
CA GLY A 310 26.89 20.79 7.77
C GLY A 310 26.54 19.29 7.86
N ASN A 311 25.26 18.99 8.01
CA ASN A 311 24.78 17.61 7.97
C ASN A 311 24.77 17.06 6.55
N SER A 312 25.11 15.76 6.39
CA SER A 312 24.87 15.00 5.17
C SER A 312 23.68 14.09 5.36
N SER A 313 22.86 13.89 4.32
CA SER A 313 21.66 13.05 4.47
C SER A 313 21.24 12.37 3.18
N ILE A 314 20.47 11.27 3.34
CA ILE A 314 19.65 10.62 2.30
C ILE A 314 18.21 10.63 2.81
N SER A 315 17.29 11.18 2.03
CA SER A 315 15.87 11.22 2.35
C SER A 315 15.01 10.91 1.12
N GLY A 316 13.78 10.45 1.33
CA GLY A 316 12.85 10.14 0.25
C GLY A 316 11.72 9.25 0.71
N SER A 317 10.77 9.01 -0.18
CA SER A 317 9.64 8.15 0.12
C SER A 317 10.10 6.69 0.30
N GLY A 318 9.54 6.02 1.30
CA GLY A 318 9.82 4.60 1.57
C GLY A 318 11.09 4.32 2.38
N ILE A 319 11.82 5.35 2.83
CA ILE A 319 12.97 5.21 3.74
C ILE A 319 12.84 6.17 4.94
N THR A 320 13.38 5.75 6.08
CA THR A 320 13.66 6.66 7.17
C THR A 320 14.85 7.53 6.77
N THR A 321 14.74 8.86 6.95
CA THR A 321 15.82 9.78 6.65
C THR A 321 17.09 9.40 7.42
N ILE A 322 18.19 9.20 6.68
CA ILE A 322 19.51 8.91 7.22
C ILE A 322 20.26 10.25 7.29
N THR A 323 20.68 10.67 8.47
CA THR A 323 21.36 11.95 8.67
C THR A 323 22.64 11.77 9.47
N ALA A 324 23.77 12.04 8.85
CA ALA A 324 25.06 12.17 9.52
C ALA A 324 25.26 13.65 9.92
N ILE A 325 25.42 13.87 11.21
CA ILE A 325 25.53 15.23 11.80
C ILE A 325 26.91 15.81 11.49
N GLY A 326 26.95 17.10 11.18
CA GLY A 326 28.23 17.80 10.97
C GLY A 326 29.10 17.83 12.24
N GLY A 327 30.40 17.82 12.09
CA GLY A 327 31.37 17.88 13.18
C GLY A 327 31.31 19.23 13.93
N GLY A 328 31.54 19.19 15.24
CA GLY A 328 31.58 20.37 16.08
C GLY A 328 32.79 21.27 15.78
N GLY A 329 32.60 22.58 15.87
CA GLY A 329 33.70 23.54 15.76
C GLY A 329 34.66 23.49 16.95
N GLY A 330 35.98 23.65 16.71
CA GLY A 330 36.95 23.78 17.77
C GLY A 330 36.74 25.07 18.59
N LEU A 331 36.88 24.99 19.89
CA LEU A 331 36.62 26.12 20.80
C LEU A 331 37.80 27.10 20.86
N SER A 332 37.48 28.32 21.29
CA SER A 332 38.41 29.40 21.66
C SER A 332 38.17 29.85 23.09
N ASN A 333 39.17 30.50 23.77
CA ASN A 333 39.10 30.82 25.19
C ASN A 333 38.23 32.05 25.55
N GLN A 334 37.49 32.63 24.62
CA GLN A 334 36.61 33.76 24.91
C GLN A 334 35.25 33.64 24.23
N SER A 335 34.28 34.24 24.84
CA SER A 335 32.84 34.19 24.70
C SER A 335 32.26 34.50 23.33
N GLY A 336 32.71 33.85 22.31
CA GLY A 336 32.13 34.00 20.97
C GLY A 336 31.59 32.69 20.33
N GLY A 337 31.92 31.52 20.90
CA GLY A 337 31.36 30.25 20.46
C GLY A 337 30.48 29.61 21.55
N THR A 338 29.35 29.10 21.17
CA THR A 338 28.50 28.36 22.12
C THR A 338 28.96 26.92 22.19
N LEU A 339 28.81 26.30 23.35
CA LEU A 339 29.03 24.83 23.49
C LEU A 339 28.18 24.05 22.46
N ALA A 340 27.04 24.60 22.04
CA ALA A 340 26.20 24.04 21.00
C ALA A 340 26.90 23.94 19.62
N ASP A 341 27.76 24.89 19.29
CA ASP A 341 28.54 24.89 18.04
C ASP A 341 29.70 23.88 18.10
N ALA A 342 30.19 23.56 19.29
CA ALA A 342 31.22 22.54 19.50
C ALA A 342 30.63 21.12 19.48
N ASN A 343 29.33 20.95 19.71
CA ASN A 343 28.67 19.64 19.63
C ASN A 343 28.42 19.23 18.19
N GLY A 344 28.67 17.97 17.84
CA GLY A 344 28.56 17.53 16.45
C GLY A 344 28.42 16.04 16.26
N GLY A 345 28.70 15.56 15.05
CA GLY A 345 28.92 14.15 14.78
C GLY A 345 30.03 13.65 15.71
N SER A 346 31.22 14.24 15.64
CA SER A 346 32.19 14.28 16.72
C SER A 346 32.29 15.71 17.27
N GLY A 347 32.56 15.83 18.54
CA GLY A 347 32.73 17.12 19.22
C GLY A 347 34.02 17.82 18.81
N GLY A 348 34.00 19.16 18.82
CA GLY A 348 35.20 19.97 18.70
C GLY A 348 36.04 19.98 19.97
N GLY A 349 37.34 20.13 19.86
CA GLY A 349 38.28 20.18 20.96
C GLY A 349 38.12 21.45 21.81
N ASP A 350 38.39 21.32 23.11
CA ASP A 350 38.35 22.42 24.06
C ASP A 350 39.59 23.31 23.99
N ASN A 351 39.46 24.44 24.63
CA ASN A 351 40.47 25.45 24.83
C ASN A 351 40.36 26.04 26.22
N TYR A 352 41.23 25.59 27.12
CA TYR A 352 41.56 26.21 28.45
C TYR A 352 40.50 26.33 29.54
N ALA A 353 39.28 26.23 29.45
CA ALA A 353 38.35 26.32 30.61
C ALA A 353 36.92 25.98 30.27
N ASN A 354 36.70 25.49 29.09
CA ASN A 354 35.39 25.08 28.63
C ASN A 354 35.31 23.54 28.67
N THR A 355 34.15 23.04 28.53
CA THR A 355 33.96 21.61 28.29
C THR A 355 34.07 21.35 26.80
N ALA A 356 34.79 20.35 26.38
CA ALA A 356 34.87 19.93 24.99
C ALA A 356 33.49 19.63 24.41
N GLY A 357 33.33 19.76 23.11
CA GLY A 357 32.09 19.44 22.43
C GLY A 357 31.72 17.97 22.56
N THR A 358 30.43 17.66 22.68
CA THR A 358 29.94 16.27 22.73
C THR A 358 29.71 15.74 21.34
N GLY A 359 30.08 14.46 21.13
CA GLY A 359 29.75 13.71 19.92
C GLY A 359 28.32 13.16 19.95
N THR A 360 27.78 12.94 18.77
CA THR A 360 26.49 12.28 18.61
C THR A 360 26.67 10.76 18.77
N ALA A 361 25.95 10.16 19.70
CA ALA A 361 26.00 8.71 19.94
C ALA A 361 25.75 7.91 18.64
N GLY A 362 26.60 6.92 18.38
CA GLY A 362 26.56 6.10 17.17
C GLY A 362 27.07 6.76 15.88
N GLN A 363 27.56 8.03 15.95
CA GLN A 363 28.09 8.74 14.80
C GLN A 363 29.53 9.26 15.00
N GLY A 364 29.93 9.50 16.24
CA GLY A 364 31.26 10.00 16.56
C GLY A 364 31.48 10.08 18.08
N ASN A 365 32.58 10.72 18.49
CA ASN A 365 33.04 10.82 19.87
C ASN A 365 33.12 12.26 20.36
N ASN A 366 33.24 12.44 21.66
CA ASN A 366 33.48 13.76 22.24
C ASN A 366 34.81 14.34 21.75
N GLY A 367 34.90 15.63 21.75
CA GLY A 367 36.17 16.34 21.60
C GLY A 367 37.08 16.11 22.79
N GLY A 368 38.39 16.31 22.59
CA GLY A 368 39.36 16.24 23.63
C GLY A 368 39.32 17.49 24.55
N GLU A 369 39.46 17.29 25.86
CA GLU A 369 39.47 18.37 26.86
C GLU A 369 40.85 19.02 26.95
N ALA A 370 40.92 20.31 27.34
CA ALA A 370 42.11 21.05 27.55
C ALA A 370 42.76 20.73 28.92
N ASP A 371 44.09 20.75 29.03
CA ASP A 371 44.80 20.69 30.29
C ASP A 371 44.71 22.04 31.01
N THR A 372 44.05 22.04 32.18
CA THR A 372 43.95 23.24 33.03
C THR A 372 45.06 23.33 34.07
N SER A 373 45.98 22.34 34.15
CA SER A 373 46.97 22.27 35.23
C SER A 373 48.32 22.94 34.92
N GLY A 374 48.51 23.44 33.67
CA GLY A 374 49.82 23.99 33.22
C GLY A 374 49.80 25.46 32.84
N THR A 375 50.92 26.15 33.11
CA THR A 375 51.20 27.58 32.76
C THR A 375 51.27 27.82 31.25
N ASN A 376 51.22 26.77 30.43
CA ASN A 376 51.49 26.85 28.97
C ASN A 376 50.31 26.47 28.08
N GLY A 377 49.10 26.36 28.63
CA GLY A 377 47.84 26.31 27.83
C GLY A 377 47.85 25.35 26.63
N PHE A 378 48.13 24.09 26.82
CA PHE A 378 47.99 23.08 25.77
C PHE A 378 46.54 22.70 25.57
N ILE A 379 46.17 22.39 24.32
CA ILE A 379 44.81 22.27 23.92
C ILE A 379 44.52 20.96 23.23
N SER A 380 43.35 20.43 23.46
CA SER A 380 42.90 19.16 22.91
C SER A 380 42.46 19.23 21.46
N GLY A 381 42.62 18.16 20.74
CA GLY A 381 42.09 18.01 19.39
C GLY A 381 40.59 17.72 19.36
N GLY A 382 40.01 17.76 18.16
CA GLY A 382 38.63 17.31 17.93
C GLY A 382 38.52 15.81 17.98
N GLY A 383 37.30 15.28 18.23
CA GLY A 383 37.03 13.85 18.18
C GLY A 383 36.95 13.29 16.77
N GLY A 384 37.35 12.05 16.59
CA GLY A 384 37.10 11.25 15.38
C GLY A 384 36.02 10.20 15.60
N SER A 385 35.72 9.40 14.59
CA SER A 385 34.64 8.41 14.67
C SER A 385 34.86 7.27 15.65
N PHE A 386 36.11 7.00 16.10
CA PHE A 386 36.41 5.85 16.96
C PHE A 386 37.24 6.13 18.24
N ALA A 387 37.86 7.28 18.41
CA ALA A 387 38.64 7.53 19.60
C ALA A 387 38.67 9.00 20.00
N GLU A 388 38.49 9.25 21.29
CA GLU A 388 38.91 10.50 21.93
C GLU A 388 40.42 10.48 22.04
N VAL A 389 41.06 11.59 21.72
CA VAL A 389 42.50 11.72 21.92
C VAL A 389 42.76 12.81 22.93
N GLY A 390 43.32 12.43 24.05
CA GLY A 390 43.76 13.33 25.10
C GLY A 390 44.98 14.17 24.67
N TYR A 391 45.32 15.11 25.51
CA TYR A 391 46.44 16.04 25.41
C TYR A 391 47.71 15.47 26.05
N SER A 392 48.84 16.12 25.80
CA SER A 392 50.04 15.94 26.57
C SER A 392 50.55 17.30 27.10
N ASN A 393 51.27 17.31 28.23
CA ASN A 393 51.79 18.54 28.85
C ASN A 393 52.79 19.32 27.98
N THR A 394 53.16 18.81 26.82
CA THR A 394 54.18 19.41 25.94
C THR A 394 53.69 19.59 24.47
N ALA A 395 52.48 19.17 24.15
CA ALA A 395 51.96 19.26 22.80
C ALA A 395 50.44 19.47 22.77
N GLY A 396 49.93 20.14 21.77
CA GLY A 396 48.48 20.22 21.47
C GLY A 396 47.90 18.83 21.22
N GLY A 397 46.68 18.58 21.65
CA GLY A 397 46.00 17.31 21.47
C GLY A 397 45.88 16.89 20.01
N HIS A 398 46.11 15.64 19.74
CA HIS A 398 45.88 15.08 18.41
C HIS A 398 44.39 14.96 18.09
N GLY A 399 44.02 15.04 16.84
CA GLY A 399 42.69 14.72 16.37
C GLY A 399 42.38 13.23 16.60
N GLY A 400 41.11 12.92 16.87
CA GLY A 400 40.61 11.53 16.98
C GLY A 400 40.80 10.77 15.66
N THR A 401 41.04 9.48 15.74
CA THR A 401 41.39 8.62 14.60
C THR A 401 40.23 8.51 13.59
N SER A 402 40.62 8.29 12.32
CA SER A 402 39.70 8.05 11.21
C SER A 402 39.12 6.63 11.25
N THR A 403 37.98 6.46 10.54
CA THR A 403 37.38 5.17 10.24
C THR A 403 37.72 4.71 8.84
N THR A 404 38.00 3.43 8.66
CA THR A 404 38.25 2.83 7.35
C THR A 404 37.00 2.16 6.80
N ASN A 405 36.70 2.37 5.53
CA ASN A 405 35.58 1.73 4.83
C ASN A 405 35.95 1.43 3.38
N SER A 406 35.47 0.30 2.83
CA SER A 406 35.82 -0.19 1.50
C SER A 406 34.68 -0.05 0.48
N ILE A 407 33.63 0.73 0.76
CA ILE A 407 32.47 0.90 -0.10
C ILE A 407 32.81 1.34 -1.53
N THR A 408 33.95 2.00 -1.72
CA THR A 408 34.45 2.41 -3.05
C THR A 408 35.26 1.33 -3.80
N GLY A 409 35.30 0.11 -3.23
CA GLY A 409 36.14 -0.98 -3.75
C GLY A 409 37.60 -0.96 -3.24
N THR A 410 38.03 0.12 -2.59
CA THR A 410 39.33 0.25 -1.90
C THR A 410 39.13 0.78 -0.49
N ALA A 411 39.98 0.36 0.44
CA ALA A 411 39.95 0.84 1.81
C ALA A 411 40.35 2.30 1.89
N LEU A 412 39.42 3.20 2.16
CA LEU A 412 39.66 4.63 2.38
C LEU A 412 39.33 5.01 3.82
N THR A 413 39.97 6.10 4.29
CA THR A 413 39.76 6.61 5.67
C THR A 413 38.84 7.82 5.64
N TRP A 414 37.94 7.90 6.62
CA TRP A 414 36.86 8.88 6.75
C TRP A 414 36.79 9.46 8.15
N ALA A 415 36.28 10.66 8.29
CA ALA A 415 35.87 11.26 9.56
C ALA A 415 36.99 11.30 10.65
N ALA A 416 38.14 11.88 10.34
CA ALA A 416 39.18 12.15 11.34
C ALA A 416 38.97 13.51 12.02
N GLY A 417 39.32 13.59 13.31
CA GLY A 417 39.32 14.85 14.03
C GLY A 417 40.51 15.75 13.66
N GLY A 418 40.34 17.06 13.76
CA GLY A 418 41.45 18.05 13.65
C GLY A 418 42.34 18.10 14.88
N GLY A 419 43.61 18.26 14.72
CA GLY A 419 44.57 18.50 15.82
C GLY A 419 44.44 19.91 16.39
N ALA A 420 44.76 20.09 17.67
CA ALA A 420 44.77 21.38 18.34
C ALA A 420 46.03 22.22 18.02
N GLY A 421 45.87 23.51 18.04
CA GLY A 421 46.97 24.45 18.07
C GLY A 421 47.71 24.44 19.41
N CYS A 422 48.93 25.03 19.45
CA CYS A 422 49.66 25.20 20.68
C CYS A 422 50.39 26.56 20.71
N ARG A 423 50.89 26.92 21.88
CA ARG A 423 51.67 28.16 22.11
C ARG A 423 53.14 28.00 21.72
N SER A 424 53.88 29.07 21.64
CA SER A 424 55.23 29.34 21.13
C SER A 424 56.32 28.32 21.38
N SER A 425 56.23 27.45 22.34
CA SER A 425 57.27 26.44 22.66
C SER A 425 56.81 24.97 22.55
N GLY A 426 55.51 24.77 22.15
CA GLY A 426 54.94 23.44 22.09
C GLY A 426 54.85 22.88 20.67
N THR A 427 54.56 21.59 20.55
CA THR A 427 54.28 20.93 19.28
C THR A 427 52.77 20.91 19.05
N ALA A 428 52.32 21.37 17.89
CA ALA A 428 50.91 21.30 17.55
C ALA A 428 50.42 19.85 17.38
N GLY A 429 49.15 19.59 17.68
CA GLY A 429 48.53 18.31 17.46
C GLY A 429 48.37 17.99 15.96
N ASN A 430 48.58 16.74 15.59
CA ASN A 430 48.31 16.22 14.27
C ASN A 430 46.83 15.89 14.08
N GLY A 431 46.31 16.05 12.86
CA GLY A 431 45.00 15.51 12.50
C GLY A 431 45.02 13.97 12.57
N GLY A 432 43.88 13.38 12.98
CA GLY A 432 43.73 11.94 13.13
C GLY A 432 43.79 11.21 11.77
N GLY A 433 44.66 10.23 11.65
CA GLY A 433 44.75 9.38 10.47
C GLY A 433 45.11 10.07 9.16
N GLY A 434 45.69 11.30 9.18
CA GLY A 434 46.17 12.02 8.00
C GLY A 434 45.10 12.73 7.18
N ILE A 435 43.82 12.70 7.57
CA ILE A 435 42.72 13.37 6.88
C ILE A 435 42.10 14.54 7.66
N GLY A 436 42.41 14.65 8.94
CA GLY A 436 42.10 15.84 9.74
C GLY A 436 43.18 16.93 9.52
N GLY A 437 42.80 18.19 9.74
CA GLY A 437 43.77 19.29 9.70
C GLY A 437 44.74 19.23 10.85
N ASN A 438 46.00 19.52 10.62
CA ASN A 438 47.00 19.65 11.68
C ASN A 438 46.88 21.01 12.41
N GLY A 439 47.08 21.02 13.71
CA GLY A 439 47.22 22.22 14.50
C GLY A 439 48.53 22.98 14.15
N ARG A 440 48.71 24.18 14.69
CA ARG A 440 49.87 25.01 14.47
C ARG A 440 50.64 25.24 15.76
N ALA A 441 51.96 25.12 15.70
CA ALA A 441 52.85 25.50 16.79
C ALA A 441 53.20 27.00 16.74
N GLY A 442 53.33 27.63 17.90
CA GLY A 442 53.70 29.04 18.03
C GLY A 442 55.17 29.30 17.71
N GLY A 443 55.51 30.55 17.48
CA GLY A 443 56.88 31.07 17.42
C GLY A 443 57.54 31.08 16.02
N GLY A 444 56.89 30.77 14.94
CA GLY A 444 57.41 30.83 13.58
C GLY A 444 56.57 31.69 12.64
N ALA A 445 57.22 32.36 11.68
CA ALA A 445 56.51 33.21 10.71
C ALA A 445 55.46 32.41 9.91
N GLY A 446 54.21 32.74 10.10
CA GLY A 446 53.31 32.84 8.97
C GLY A 446 52.60 31.63 8.44
N PHE A 447 52.24 30.58 9.21
CA PHE A 447 51.43 29.51 8.63
C PHE A 447 50.10 29.27 9.41
N ASN A 448 49.01 29.19 8.68
CA ASN A 448 47.70 28.82 9.19
C ASN A 448 47.62 27.31 9.48
N ALA A 449 46.73 26.92 10.36
CA ALA A 449 46.38 25.50 10.54
C ALA A 449 45.84 24.89 9.24
N THR A 450 46.06 23.60 9.04
CA THR A 450 45.64 22.93 7.82
C THR A 450 44.16 22.61 7.81
N ALA A 451 43.57 22.60 6.65
CA ALA A 451 42.21 22.12 6.45
C ALA A 451 42.19 20.59 6.50
N GLY A 452 41.00 20.04 6.85
CA GLY A 452 40.70 18.63 6.64
C GLY A 452 40.71 18.26 5.15
N ASN A 453 40.99 17.01 4.82
CA ASN A 453 40.95 16.55 3.42
C ASN A 453 39.53 16.60 2.85
N ASN A 454 39.41 17.20 1.67
CA ASN A 454 38.12 17.43 1.03
C ASN A 454 37.35 16.12 0.78
N GLY A 455 36.05 16.12 1.08
CA GLY A 455 35.19 14.98 0.85
C GLY A 455 35.30 13.85 1.88
N SER A 456 36.06 14.05 2.98
CA SER A 456 36.28 13.02 3.98
C SER A 456 35.53 13.23 5.32
N GLY A 457 34.92 14.40 5.51
CA GLY A 457 34.31 14.80 6.77
C GLY A 457 35.36 15.10 7.88
N GLY A 458 36.63 15.32 7.54
CA GLY A 458 37.69 15.60 8.49
C GLY A 458 37.58 16.99 9.12
N GLY A 459 37.87 17.10 10.44
CA GLY A 459 37.94 18.37 11.15
C GLY A 459 39.12 19.22 10.75
N GLY A 460 39.01 20.53 10.80
CA GLY A 460 40.12 21.48 10.61
C GLY A 460 41.01 21.62 11.83
N GLY A 461 42.31 21.85 11.65
CA GLY A 461 43.23 22.07 12.75
C GLY A 461 43.02 23.41 13.48
N GLY A 462 43.37 23.46 14.78
CA GLY A 462 43.34 24.70 15.57
C GLY A 462 44.49 25.65 15.24
N GLY A 463 44.20 26.94 15.28
CA GLY A 463 45.17 28.00 15.04
C GLY A 463 46.12 28.24 16.21
N ASP A 464 47.24 28.90 15.94
CA ASP A 464 48.28 29.29 16.90
C ASP A 464 47.78 30.37 17.91
N GLY A 465 48.36 30.34 19.13
CA GLY A 465 48.04 31.27 20.22
C GLY A 465 48.85 32.58 20.31
N ASP A 466 49.99 32.67 19.62
CA ASP A 466 50.89 33.81 19.86
C ASP A 466 50.84 34.94 18.79
N ASN A 467 50.06 34.74 17.73
CA ASN A 467 49.94 35.74 16.69
C ASN A 467 48.47 35.93 16.27
N PRO A 468 47.97 37.19 16.36
CA PRO A 468 46.58 37.48 16.09
C PRO A 468 46.08 37.28 14.63
N GLN A 469 46.96 36.85 13.76
CA GLN A 469 46.65 36.66 12.32
C GLN A 469 46.41 35.21 11.93
N TYR A 470 46.58 34.23 12.84
CA TYR A 470 46.51 32.82 12.46
C TYR A 470 45.08 32.27 12.54
N ILE A 471 44.77 31.58 11.48
CA ILE A 471 43.42 31.05 11.21
C ILE A 471 43.36 29.57 11.62
N GLY A 472 42.27 29.19 12.28
CA GLY A 472 41.93 27.76 12.38
C GLY A 472 41.66 27.19 10.99
N GLY A 473 42.03 25.94 10.76
CA GLY A 473 41.77 25.24 9.49
C GLY A 473 40.26 25.03 9.25
N THR A 474 39.87 25.06 8.00
CA THR A 474 38.49 24.67 7.65
C THR A 474 38.29 23.16 7.78
N GLY A 475 37.12 22.71 8.20
CA GLY A 475 36.73 21.32 8.07
C GLY A 475 36.50 20.92 6.62
N SER A 476 36.59 19.65 6.29
CA SER A 476 36.27 19.16 4.98
C SER A 476 34.78 18.99 4.74
N ASN A 477 34.33 19.02 3.50
CA ASN A 477 33.00 18.61 3.15
C ASN A 477 32.75 17.15 3.54
N GLY A 478 31.49 16.80 3.83
CA GLY A 478 31.04 15.43 3.96
C GLY A 478 31.02 14.68 2.64
N VAL A 479 30.46 13.48 2.69
CA VAL A 479 30.27 12.64 1.50
C VAL A 479 29.01 11.77 1.71
N VAL A 480 28.36 11.42 0.61
CA VAL A 480 27.33 10.40 0.55
C VAL A 480 27.70 9.44 -0.58
N ILE A 481 27.85 8.17 -0.24
CA ILE A 481 28.12 7.09 -1.21
C ILE A 481 27.02 6.05 -1.07
N ILE A 482 26.50 5.60 -2.20
CA ILE A 482 25.50 4.52 -2.30
C ILE A 482 26.09 3.50 -3.27
N ALA A 483 26.30 2.27 -2.79
CA ALA A 483 26.82 1.18 -3.59
C ALA A 483 25.78 0.08 -3.75
N TYR A 484 25.62 -0.42 -4.95
CA TYR A 484 24.76 -1.56 -5.26
C TYR A 484 25.53 -2.53 -6.15
N SER A 485 25.37 -3.83 -5.86
CA SER A 485 25.89 -4.87 -6.75
C SER A 485 24.98 -4.99 -7.96
N ASN A 486 25.51 -4.87 -9.15
CA ASN A 486 24.81 -5.37 -10.33
C ASN A 486 24.79 -6.90 -10.24
N SER A 487 23.67 -7.46 -9.73
CA SER A 487 23.40 -8.91 -9.78
C SER A 487 22.78 -9.28 -11.11
#